data_5930e672c69a9eb968d82ead0dd45a91
#
_entry.id   5930e672c69a9eb968d82ead0dd45a91
#
_cell.length_a   1.000
_cell.length_b   1.000
_cell.length_c   1.000
_cell.angle_alpha   90.00
_cell.angle_beta   90.00
_cell.angle_gamma   90.00
#
_symmetry.space_group_name_H-M   'P 1'
#
loop_
_entity.id
_entity.type
_entity.pdbx_description
1 polymer ?
#
loop_
_entity_poly.entity_id
_entity_poly.type
_entity_poly.pdbx_seq_one_letter_code
_entity_poly.pdbx_strand_id
1 'polypeptide(L)'
;ASANVLQAETKLIATEQEWKRQKDKLAKVRTQIEKATVLSPAEGMVVYATSSRGGFGRQDRQPLADGVEVWERQELIYIPKSSSSVAEVDVHEASLDKVRAGLPAVVTVDALPGKKFVGTVSRIAPLPNAQSMWMNPDLKVYTTNIDLESPDPALRSGMSCKADIVVERYKDVVYIPVQCVLRVAGHAGDDGLRDSGAQDKVDAA
;
A
#
# COMPACT_ATOMS: atom_id res chain seq x y z
N ALA A 1 -8.98 -72.18 15.90
CA ALA A 1 -9.14 -71.24 17.02
C ALA A 1 -8.33 -69.94 16.83
N SER A 2 -7.07 -69.99 16.36
CA SER A 2 -6.22 -68.78 16.20
C SER A 2 -6.71 -67.78 15.15
N ALA A 3 -7.31 -68.28 14.05
CA ALA A 3 -7.84 -67.41 13.00
C ALA A 3 -9.02 -66.51 13.48
N ASN A 4 -9.88 -67.09 14.34
CA ASN A 4 -11.02 -66.32 14.88
C ASN A 4 -10.58 -65.27 15.89
N VAL A 5 -9.51 -65.52 16.64
CA VAL A 5 -8.94 -64.52 17.55
C VAL A 5 -8.32 -63.38 16.78
N LEU A 6 -7.50 -63.66 15.76
CA LEU A 6 -6.89 -62.65 14.89
C LEU A 6 -7.95 -61.77 14.17
N GLN A 7 -9.06 -62.41 13.73
CA GLN A 7 -10.15 -61.70 13.12
C GLN A 7 -10.89 -60.77 14.11
N ALA A 8 -11.05 -61.19 15.36
CA ALA A 8 -11.65 -60.37 16.40
C ALA A 8 -10.74 -59.20 16.79
N GLU A 9 -9.43 -59.44 16.93
CA GLU A 9 -8.44 -58.36 17.18
C GLU A 9 -8.42 -57.31 16.08
N THR A 10 -8.40 -57.74 14.79
CA THR A 10 -8.43 -56.80 13.67
C THR A 10 -9.70 -55.97 13.61
N LYS A 11 -10.86 -56.57 13.93
CA LYS A 11 -12.12 -55.84 14.05
C LYS A 11 -12.09 -54.84 15.19
N LEU A 12 -11.54 -55.19 16.32
CA LEU A 12 -11.41 -54.32 17.49
C LEU A 12 -10.55 -53.09 17.11
N ILE A 13 -9.36 -53.32 16.56
CA ILE A 13 -8.46 -52.26 16.12
C ILE A 13 -9.16 -51.34 15.10
N ALA A 14 -9.87 -51.88 14.11
CA ALA A 14 -10.59 -51.12 13.12
C ALA A 14 -11.67 -50.24 13.74
N THR A 15 -12.43 -50.80 14.70
CA THR A 15 -13.49 -50.07 15.40
C THR A 15 -12.94 -48.99 16.31
N GLU A 16 -11.81 -49.24 17.00
CA GLU A 16 -11.12 -48.23 17.81
C GLU A 16 -10.62 -47.06 16.96
N GLN A 17 -10.03 -47.36 15.80
CA GLN A 17 -9.59 -46.32 14.89
C GLN A 17 -10.76 -45.49 14.32
N GLU A 18 -11.88 -46.16 14.03
CA GLU A 18 -13.09 -45.46 13.56
C GLU A 18 -13.67 -44.56 14.66
N TRP A 19 -13.78 -45.08 15.89
CA TRP A 19 -14.21 -44.30 17.05
C TRP A 19 -13.32 -43.07 17.27
N LYS A 20 -11.98 -43.25 17.21
CA LYS A 20 -11.03 -42.16 17.33
C LYS A 20 -11.23 -41.09 16.24
N ARG A 21 -11.39 -41.52 14.98
CA ARG A 21 -11.69 -40.60 13.87
C ARG A 21 -12.97 -39.82 14.10
N GLN A 22 -14.05 -40.47 14.54
CA GLN A 22 -15.32 -39.81 14.83
C GLN A 22 -15.21 -38.82 15.99
N LYS A 23 -14.48 -39.19 17.03
CA LYS A 23 -14.20 -38.33 18.18
C LYS A 23 -13.42 -37.08 17.73
N ASP A 24 -12.37 -37.23 16.90
CA ASP A 24 -11.57 -36.14 16.39
C ASP A 24 -12.40 -35.21 15.46
N LYS A 25 -13.27 -35.81 14.62
CA LYS A 25 -14.21 -35.06 13.78
C LYS A 25 -15.18 -34.24 14.64
N LEU A 26 -15.74 -34.82 15.68
CA LEU A 26 -16.64 -34.11 16.60
C LEU A 26 -15.92 -32.96 17.32
N ALA A 27 -14.70 -33.18 17.78
CA ALA A 27 -13.89 -32.13 18.38
C ALA A 27 -13.63 -30.98 17.42
N LYS A 28 -13.28 -31.27 16.16
CA LYS A 28 -13.09 -30.25 15.11
C LYS A 28 -14.36 -29.44 14.88
N VAL A 29 -15.51 -30.11 14.73
CA VAL A 29 -16.80 -29.43 14.52
C VAL A 29 -17.16 -28.52 15.70
N ARG A 30 -16.95 -28.99 16.93
CA ARG A 30 -17.17 -28.14 18.12
C ARG A 30 -16.30 -26.89 18.11
N THR A 31 -15.01 -27.05 17.82
CA THR A 31 -14.10 -25.91 17.70
C THR A 31 -14.49 -24.96 16.57
N GLN A 32 -15.02 -25.47 15.45
CA GLN A 32 -15.55 -24.64 14.36
C GLN A 32 -16.77 -23.83 14.80
N ILE A 33 -17.69 -24.45 15.54
CA ILE A 33 -18.87 -23.75 16.08
C ILE A 33 -18.45 -22.64 17.05
N GLU A 34 -17.52 -22.90 17.94
CA GLU A 34 -16.98 -21.90 18.87
C GLU A 34 -16.33 -20.72 18.13
N LYS A 35 -15.58 -21.01 17.06
CA LYS A 35 -14.94 -19.99 16.22
C LYS A 35 -15.87 -19.32 15.20
N ALA A 36 -17.10 -19.80 15.05
CA ALA A 36 -18.08 -19.19 14.14
C ALA A 36 -18.52 -17.78 14.60
N THR A 37 -18.38 -17.49 15.89
CA THR A 37 -18.58 -16.14 16.42
C THR A 37 -17.26 -15.39 16.34
N VAL A 38 -17.12 -14.49 15.38
CA VAL A 38 -15.94 -13.65 15.17
C VAL A 38 -16.12 -12.35 15.94
N LEU A 39 -15.24 -12.13 16.93
CA LEU A 39 -15.21 -10.89 17.71
C LEU A 39 -14.15 -9.93 17.17
N SER A 40 -14.43 -8.63 17.23
CA SER A 40 -13.47 -7.61 16.86
C SER A 40 -12.30 -7.57 17.84
N PRO A 41 -11.04 -7.61 17.36
CA PRO A 41 -9.86 -7.50 18.22
C PRO A 41 -9.57 -6.08 18.69
N ALA A 42 -10.19 -5.06 18.08
CA ALA A 42 -9.97 -3.65 18.36
C ALA A 42 -11.21 -2.82 18.09
N GLU A 43 -11.25 -1.64 18.68
CA GLU A 43 -12.25 -0.63 18.37
C GLU A 43 -11.87 0.09 17.07
N GLY A 44 -12.85 0.38 16.23
CA GLY A 44 -12.61 1.08 14.97
C GLY A 44 -13.76 0.96 13.99
N MET A 45 -13.60 1.62 12.85
CA MET A 45 -14.54 1.53 11.74
C MET A 45 -14.37 0.17 11.04
N VAL A 46 -15.50 -0.49 10.79
CA VAL A 46 -15.53 -1.76 10.06
C VAL A 46 -15.62 -1.51 8.56
N VAL A 47 -14.69 -2.07 7.81
CA VAL A 47 -14.69 -2.03 6.35
C VAL A 47 -14.77 -3.47 5.83
N TYR A 48 -15.77 -3.76 5.01
CA TYR A 48 -15.91 -5.09 4.40
C TYR A 48 -14.83 -5.31 3.34
N ALA A 49 -14.28 -6.50 3.28
CA ALA A 49 -13.16 -6.87 2.40
C ALA A 49 -13.51 -6.91 0.88
N THR A 50 -14.69 -6.45 0.52
CA THR A 50 -15.28 -6.64 -0.83
C THR A 50 -14.72 -5.72 -1.91
N SER A 51 -14.04 -4.61 -1.55
CA SER A 51 -14.04 -3.53 -2.53
C SER A 51 -12.68 -3.04 -3.00
N SER A 52 -11.57 -3.27 -2.36
CA SER A 52 -10.43 -2.42 -2.70
C SER A 52 -9.14 -3.10 -3.16
N ARG A 53 -9.04 -4.42 -3.13
CA ARG A 53 -7.88 -5.12 -3.66
C ARG A 53 -8.27 -6.18 -4.69
N GLY A 54 -8.91 -5.72 -5.75
CA GLY A 54 -9.15 -6.51 -6.95
C GLY A 54 -7.86 -6.80 -7.68
N GLY A 55 -7.17 -7.87 -7.32
CA GLY A 55 -6.17 -8.45 -8.22
C GLY A 55 -6.88 -9.01 -9.45
N PHE A 56 -6.40 -8.67 -10.64
CA PHE A 56 -6.82 -9.26 -11.90
C PHE A 56 -6.84 -10.80 -11.78
N GLY A 57 -7.99 -11.43 -11.98
CA GLY A 57 -8.06 -12.85 -12.24
C GLY A 57 -8.96 -13.73 -11.39
N ARG A 58 -9.80 -13.21 -10.48
CA ARG A 58 -10.84 -14.01 -9.82
C ARG A 58 -12.20 -13.32 -9.91
N GLN A 59 -12.97 -13.80 -10.86
CA GLN A 59 -14.30 -13.34 -11.25
C GLN A 59 -15.42 -13.64 -10.25
N ASP A 60 -15.10 -14.30 -9.11
CA ASP A 60 -16.10 -14.82 -8.16
C ASP A 60 -15.98 -14.23 -6.75
N ARG A 61 -15.59 -12.97 -6.60
CA ARG A 61 -15.72 -12.32 -5.29
C ARG A 61 -17.08 -11.66 -5.19
N GLN A 62 -18.10 -12.46 -4.87
CA GLN A 62 -19.37 -11.91 -4.44
C GLN A 62 -19.13 -11.00 -3.21
N PRO A 63 -19.79 -9.84 -3.17
CA PRO A 63 -19.75 -9.00 -2.00
C PRO A 63 -20.23 -9.80 -0.78
N LEU A 64 -19.59 -9.60 0.36
CA LEU A 64 -19.96 -10.25 1.60
C LEU A 64 -21.37 -9.79 1.98
N ALA A 65 -22.32 -10.69 1.90
CA ALA A 65 -23.71 -10.47 2.22
C ALA A 65 -24.21 -11.60 3.13
N ASP A 66 -25.32 -11.37 3.80
CA ASP A 66 -25.94 -12.38 4.65
C ASP A 66 -26.28 -13.62 3.84
N GLY A 67 -25.92 -14.79 4.35
CA GLY A 67 -26.17 -16.08 3.73
C GLY A 67 -25.13 -16.51 2.69
N VAL A 68 -24.09 -15.73 2.46
CA VAL A 68 -22.97 -16.13 1.58
C VAL A 68 -22.04 -17.09 2.31
N GLU A 69 -21.65 -18.17 1.64
CA GLU A 69 -20.72 -19.14 2.16
C GLU A 69 -19.31 -18.54 2.24
N VAL A 70 -18.66 -18.70 3.39
CA VAL A 70 -17.30 -18.21 3.65
C VAL A 70 -16.32 -19.37 3.69
N TRP A 71 -15.12 -19.12 3.18
CA TRP A 71 -14.05 -20.11 3.07
C TRP A 71 -12.99 -19.94 4.16
N GLU A 72 -12.26 -20.98 4.43
CA GLU A 72 -11.15 -20.93 5.37
C GLU A 72 -10.11 -19.90 4.89
N ARG A 73 -9.66 -19.01 5.81
CA ARG A 73 -8.72 -17.92 5.54
C ARG A 73 -9.22 -16.83 4.60
N GLN A 74 -10.50 -16.73 4.38
CA GLN A 74 -11.08 -15.61 3.65
C GLN A 74 -11.01 -14.34 4.50
N GLU A 75 -10.54 -13.26 3.89
CA GLU A 75 -10.59 -11.93 4.53
C GLU A 75 -12.04 -11.42 4.49
N LEU A 76 -12.60 -11.18 5.66
CA LEU A 76 -14.00 -10.76 5.80
C LEU A 76 -14.12 -9.26 6.05
N ILE A 77 -13.33 -8.77 6.97
CA ILE A 77 -13.45 -7.41 7.52
C ILE A 77 -12.06 -6.84 7.76
N TYR A 78 -11.88 -5.57 7.46
CA TYR A 78 -10.73 -4.78 7.86
C TYR A 78 -11.13 -3.77 8.92
N ILE A 79 -10.30 -3.63 9.94
CA ILE A 79 -10.43 -2.59 10.94
C ILE A 79 -9.21 -1.69 10.82
N PRO A 80 -9.30 -0.58 10.05
CA PRO A 80 -8.19 0.33 9.90
C PRO A 80 -7.88 0.98 11.26
N LYS A 81 -6.60 1.09 11.58
CA LYS A 81 -6.15 1.85 12.74
C LYS A 81 -6.31 3.32 12.42
N SER A 82 -7.16 4.03 13.14
CA SER A 82 -7.40 5.46 12.93
C SER A 82 -6.22 6.36 13.36
N SER A 83 -5.20 5.78 14.00
CA SER A 83 -4.03 6.51 14.48
C SER A 83 -2.96 6.78 13.42
N SER A 84 -3.06 6.20 12.24
CA SER A 84 -2.09 6.42 11.17
C SER A 84 -2.78 6.41 9.81
N SER A 85 -2.46 7.38 8.99
CA SER A 85 -2.88 7.44 7.59
C SER A 85 -1.65 7.47 6.71
N VAL A 86 -1.68 6.69 5.64
CA VAL A 86 -0.60 6.60 4.66
C VAL A 86 -1.14 7.08 3.32
N ALA A 87 -0.46 8.02 2.70
CA ALA A 87 -0.73 8.40 1.32
C ALA A 87 0.17 7.57 0.39
N GLU A 88 -0.44 6.93 -0.58
CA GLU A 88 0.24 6.16 -1.61
C GLU A 88 0.26 6.98 -2.90
N VAL A 89 1.46 7.31 -3.38
CA VAL A 89 1.65 8.12 -4.57
C VAL A 89 2.62 7.44 -5.53
N ASP A 90 2.40 7.62 -6.82
CA ASP A 90 3.26 7.05 -7.84
C ASP A 90 4.28 8.08 -8.31
N VAL A 91 5.56 7.77 -8.14
CA VAL A 91 6.69 8.61 -8.56
C VAL A 91 7.27 8.06 -9.86
N HIS A 92 7.44 8.94 -10.84
CA HIS A 92 8.03 8.56 -12.12
C HIS A 92 9.53 8.23 -11.99
N GLU A 93 10.02 7.27 -12.79
CA GLU A 93 11.42 6.81 -12.80
C GLU A 93 12.43 7.97 -12.90
N ALA A 94 12.15 8.98 -13.74
CA ALA A 94 13.03 10.14 -13.93
C ALA A 94 13.25 11.00 -12.66
N SER A 95 12.36 10.90 -11.68
CA SER A 95 12.44 11.66 -10.43
C SER A 95 12.84 10.79 -9.23
N LEU A 96 13.04 9.49 -9.46
CA LEU A 96 13.29 8.53 -8.39
C LEU A 96 14.64 8.75 -7.69
N ASP A 97 15.63 9.20 -8.43
CA ASP A 97 16.98 9.50 -7.92
C ASP A 97 16.98 10.61 -6.86
N LYS A 98 16.01 11.54 -6.97
CA LYS A 98 15.85 12.67 -6.05
C LYS A 98 15.03 12.31 -4.81
N VAL A 99 14.18 11.29 -4.88
CA VAL A 99 13.29 10.91 -3.77
C VAL A 99 13.95 9.86 -2.89
N ARG A 100 13.98 10.13 -1.59
CA ARG A 100 14.54 9.21 -0.58
C ARG A 100 13.60 9.08 0.62
N ALA A 101 13.67 7.96 1.32
CA ALA A 101 12.98 7.81 2.58
C ALA A 101 13.46 8.87 3.59
N GLY A 102 12.53 9.42 4.36
CA GLY A 102 12.79 10.49 5.31
C GLY A 102 12.60 11.92 4.77
N LEU A 103 12.32 12.10 3.48
CA LEU A 103 12.02 13.42 2.94
C LEU A 103 10.64 13.92 3.41
N PRO A 104 10.52 15.20 3.75
CA PRO A 104 9.24 15.79 4.09
C PRO A 104 8.37 15.96 2.84
N ALA A 105 7.09 15.72 3.00
CA ALA A 105 6.10 15.88 1.94
C ALA A 105 4.86 16.61 2.45
N VAL A 106 4.21 17.31 1.55
CA VAL A 106 2.91 17.96 1.79
C VAL A 106 1.87 17.25 0.93
N VAL A 107 0.90 16.64 1.57
CA VAL A 107 -0.17 15.91 0.91
C VAL A 107 -1.43 16.76 0.90
N THR A 108 -2.03 16.88 -0.26
CA THR A 108 -3.34 17.54 -0.47
C THR A 108 -4.33 16.50 -0.96
N VAL A 109 -5.49 16.45 -0.33
CA VAL A 109 -6.55 15.48 -0.67
C VAL A 109 -7.65 16.21 -1.42
N ASP A 110 -8.06 15.68 -2.57
CA ASP A 110 -9.05 16.32 -3.44
C ASP A 110 -10.42 16.47 -2.75
N ALA A 111 -10.77 15.55 -1.86
CA ALA A 111 -12.01 15.60 -1.09
C ALA A 111 -12.02 16.65 0.04
N LEU A 112 -10.87 17.20 0.41
CA LEU A 112 -10.72 18.18 1.50
C LEU A 112 -9.95 19.41 1.02
N PRO A 113 -10.55 20.23 0.13
CA PRO A 113 -9.88 21.38 -0.45
C PRO A 113 -9.49 22.38 0.66
N GLY A 114 -8.24 22.87 0.58
CA GLY A 114 -7.68 23.83 1.55
C GLY A 114 -6.99 23.20 2.75
N LYS A 115 -7.11 21.91 3.00
CA LYS A 115 -6.33 21.23 4.03
C LYS A 115 -5.05 20.64 3.44
N LYS A 116 -3.92 20.93 4.07
CA LYS A 116 -2.61 20.37 3.75
C LYS A 116 -2.16 19.49 4.90
N PHE A 117 -1.77 18.28 4.58
CA PHE A 117 -1.29 17.30 5.54
C PHE A 117 0.22 17.15 5.38
N VAL A 118 0.94 17.37 6.47
CA VAL A 118 2.38 17.16 6.49
C VAL A 118 2.65 15.69 6.73
N GLY A 119 3.60 15.14 6.00
CA GLY A 119 4.02 13.76 6.12
C GLY A 119 5.47 13.58 5.77
N THR A 120 5.93 12.35 5.93
CA THR A 120 7.30 11.95 5.64
C THR A 120 7.28 10.73 4.74
N VAL A 121 8.14 10.72 3.74
CA VAL A 121 8.34 9.55 2.86
C VAL A 121 8.87 8.40 3.70
N SER A 122 8.07 7.35 3.86
CA SER A 122 8.45 6.18 4.67
C SER A 122 9.09 5.09 3.82
N ARG A 123 8.53 4.84 2.65
CA ARG A 123 8.98 3.72 1.81
C ARG A 123 8.77 4.02 0.34
N ILE A 124 9.74 3.58 -0.46
CA ILE A 124 9.67 3.56 -1.92
C ILE A 124 9.68 2.10 -2.36
N ALA A 125 8.76 1.70 -3.22
CA ALA A 125 8.73 0.35 -3.75
C ALA A 125 9.98 0.07 -4.59
N PRO A 126 10.67 -1.07 -4.41
CA PRO A 126 11.87 -1.40 -5.17
C PRO A 126 11.59 -1.80 -6.62
N LEU A 127 10.35 -2.12 -6.94
CA LEU A 127 9.90 -2.52 -8.26
C LEU A 127 8.83 -1.55 -8.77
N PRO A 128 8.79 -1.29 -10.08
CA PRO A 128 7.75 -0.47 -10.67
C PRO A 128 6.38 -1.11 -10.51
N ASN A 129 5.35 -0.29 -10.52
CA ASN A 129 3.97 -0.74 -10.40
C ASN A 129 3.59 -1.57 -11.62
N ALA A 130 3.28 -2.86 -11.40
CA ALA A 130 2.96 -3.80 -12.46
C ALA A 130 1.69 -3.42 -13.24
N GLN A 131 0.74 -2.75 -12.60
CA GLN A 131 -0.51 -2.35 -13.22
C GLN A 131 -0.29 -1.22 -14.23
N SER A 132 0.55 -0.24 -13.91
CA SER A 132 0.91 0.84 -14.84
C SER A 132 1.74 0.33 -16.00
N MET A 133 2.66 -0.60 -15.79
CA MET A 133 3.43 -1.24 -16.84
C MET A 133 2.56 -2.03 -17.83
N TRP A 134 1.50 -2.66 -17.35
CA TRP A 134 0.61 -3.44 -18.23
C TRP A 134 -0.26 -2.54 -19.11
N MET A 135 -0.70 -1.40 -18.58
CA MET A 135 -1.52 -0.42 -19.32
C MET A 135 -0.67 0.46 -20.25
N ASN A 136 0.53 0.83 -19.82
CA ASN A 136 1.47 1.64 -20.59
C ASN A 136 2.91 1.21 -20.27
N PRO A 137 3.55 0.38 -21.12
CA PRO A 137 4.90 -0.14 -20.88
C PRO A 137 5.98 0.93 -20.77
N ASP A 138 5.76 2.09 -21.38
CA ASP A 138 6.72 3.21 -21.36
C ASP A 138 6.63 4.04 -20.07
N LEU A 139 5.56 3.86 -19.29
CA LEU A 139 5.34 4.59 -18.05
C LEU A 139 5.79 3.76 -16.85
N LYS A 140 7.01 3.96 -16.41
CA LYS A 140 7.54 3.32 -15.20
C LYS A 140 7.34 4.24 -14.01
N VAL A 141 6.44 3.84 -13.12
CA VAL A 141 6.18 4.54 -11.86
C VAL A 141 6.45 3.62 -10.67
N TYR A 142 6.93 4.21 -9.60
CA TYR A 142 7.27 3.53 -8.37
C TYR A 142 6.36 4.01 -7.25
N THR A 143 5.65 3.08 -6.65
CA THR A 143 4.75 3.38 -5.55
C THR A 143 5.54 3.82 -4.32
N THR A 144 5.22 5.00 -3.84
CA THR A 144 5.89 5.63 -2.69
C THR A 144 4.86 5.88 -1.59
N ASN A 145 5.18 5.45 -0.39
CA ASN A 145 4.33 5.61 0.79
C ASN A 145 4.80 6.82 1.59
N ILE A 146 3.86 7.68 1.97
CA ILE A 146 4.07 8.86 2.79
C ILE A 146 3.22 8.72 4.04
N ASP A 147 3.86 8.64 5.20
CA ASP A 147 3.18 8.57 6.49
C ASP A 147 2.79 9.98 6.91
N LEU A 148 1.50 10.20 7.18
CA LEU A 148 0.98 11.48 7.63
C LEU A 148 1.19 11.64 9.14
N GLU A 149 1.73 12.79 9.58
CA GLU A 149 2.00 13.06 10.98
C GLU A 149 0.72 13.29 11.80
N SER A 150 -0.29 13.87 11.18
CA SER A 150 -1.55 14.21 11.83
C SER A 150 -2.73 13.67 11.03
N PRO A 151 -3.21 12.46 11.33
CA PRO A 151 -4.39 11.91 10.68
C PRO A 151 -5.64 12.71 11.09
N ASP A 152 -6.39 13.18 10.10
CA ASP A 152 -7.69 13.83 10.31
C ASP A 152 -8.79 12.74 10.27
N PRO A 153 -9.75 12.73 11.19
CA PRO A 153 -10.88 11.79 11.16
C PRO A 153 -11.72 11.84 9.88
N ALA A 154 -11.63 12.94 9.13
CA ALA A 154 -12.29 13.09 7.85
C ALA A 154 -11.59 12.33 6.70
N LEU A 155 -10.35 11.90 6.88
CA LEU A 155 -9.62 11.12 5.90
C LEU A 155 -10.17 9.70 5.84
N ARG A 156 -10.49 9.26 4.63
CA ARG A 156 -10.96 7.90 4.38
C ARG A 156 -10.05 7.19 3.38
N SER A 157 -9.88 5.91 3.57
CA SER A 157 -9.17 5.08 2.61
C SER A 157 -9.83 5.13 1.23
N GLY A 158 -9.03 5.24 0.17
CA GLY A 158 -9.52 5.34 -1.21
C GLY A 158 -9.77 6.77 -1.71
N MET A 159 -9.49 7.81 -0.91
CA MET A 159 -9.50 9.19 -1.39
C MET A 159 -8.30 9.47 -2.29
N SER A 160 -8.51 10.22 -3.36
CA SER A 160 -7.43 10.69 -4.23
C SER A 160 -6.66 11.82 -3.56
N CYS A 161 -5.33 11.77 -3.72
CA CYS A 161 -4.44 12.77 -3.14
C CYS A 161 -3.31 13.13 -4.11
N LYS A 162 -2.74 14.30 -3.88
CA LYS A 162 -1.51 14.78 -4.52
C LYS A 162 -0.48 15.04 -3.44
N ALA A 163 0.78 14.69 -3.70
CA ALA A 163 1.86 14.92 -2.77
C ALA A 163 2.98 15.74 -3.42
N ASP A 164 3.38 16.79 -2.73
CA ASP A 164 4.54 17.59 -3.05
C ASP A 164 5.68 17.15 -2.14
N ILE A 165 6.68 16.44 -2.68
CA ILE A 165 7.84 15.96 -1.93
C ILE A 165 8.92 17.04 -1.99
N VAL A 166 9.34 17.52 -0.82
CA VAL A 166 10.40 18.54 -0.73
C VAL A 166 11.75 17.83 -0.76
N VAL A 167 12.41 17.85 -1.89
CA VAL A 167 13.71 17.23 -2.11
C VAL A 167 14.81 18.03 -1.46
N GLU A 168 14.81 19.35 -1.69
CA GLU A 168 15.83 20.25 -1.16
C GLU A 168 15.18 21.57 -0.72
N ARG A 169 15.74 22.20 0.29
CA ARG A 169 15.33 23.51 0.78
C ARG A 169 16.55 24.41 0.88
N TYR A 170 16.55 25.44 0.08
CA TYR A 170 17.60 26.47 0.15
C TYR A 170 17.17 27.60 1.08
N LYS A 171 18.08 28.07 1.95
CA LYS A 171 17.88 29.23 2.82
C LYS A 171 18.85 30.33 2.39
N ASP A 172 18.42 31.57 2.46
CA ASP A 172 19.23 32.77 2.17
C ASP A 172 19.86 32.77 0.77
N VAL A 173 19.10 32.37 -0.24
CA VAL A 173 19.53 32.36 -1.64
C VAL A 173 18.89 33.52 -2.40
N VAL A 174 19.67 34.13 -3.28
CA VAL A 174 19.14 35.09 -4.26
C VAL A 174 18.50 34.28 -5.40
N TYR A 175 17.23 34.50 -5.66
CA TYR A 175 16.54 33.82 -6.76
C TYR A 175 16.15 34.81 -7.85
N ILE A 176 16.16 34.34 -9.09
CA ILE A 176 15.73 35.09 -10.26
C ILE A 176 14.58 34.33 -10.89
N PRO A 177 13.43 34.99 -11.17
CA PRO A 177 12.35 34.35 -11.90
C PRO A 177 12.84 33.84 -13.27
N VAL A 178 12.40 32.64 -13.66
CA VAL A 178 12.80 31.98 -14.91
C VAL A 178 12.55 32.90 -16.14
N GLN A 179 11.52 33.73 -16.08
CA GLN A 179 11.18 34.71 -17.12
C GLN A 179 12.27 35.78 -17.33
N CYS A 180 13.15 36.01 -16.36
CA CYS A 180 14.26 36.95 -16.44
C CYS A 180 15.54 36.31 -17.00
N VAL A 181 15.57 35.01 -17.23
CA VAL A 181 16.71 34.31 -17.81
C VAL A 181 16.60 34.33 -19.32
N LEU A 182 17.31 35.25 -19.97
CA LEU A 182 17.40 35.31 -21.41
C LEU A 182 18.68 34.56 -21.86
N ARG A 183 18.52 33.60 -22.77
CA ARG A 183 19.66 32.98 -23.45
C ARG A 183 20.10 33.95 -24.55
N VAL A 184 21.17 34.71 -24.31
CA VAL A 184 21.80 35.48 -25.37
C VAL A 184 22.58 34.49 -26.21
N ALA A 185 22.16 34.25 -27.46
CA ALA A 185 22.94 33.51 -28.43
C ALA A 185 24.27 34.27 -28.61
N GLY A 186 25.38 33.63 -28.15
CA GLY A 186 26.70 34.21 -28.26
C GLY A 186 27.05 34.48 -29.71
N HIS A 187 27.22 35.76 -30.05
CA HIS A 187 27.95 36.12 -31.25
C HIS A 187 29.38 35.63 -31.06
N ALA A 188 29.85 34.77 -31.93
CA ALA A 188 31.25 34.38 -32.00
C ALA A 188 32.06 35.59 -32.42
N GLY A 189 32.49 36.37 -31.45
CA GLY A 189 33.41 37.47 -31.55
C GLY A 189 34.41 37.32 -30.44
N ASP A 190 35.58 36.93 -30.82
CA ASP A 190 36.82 36.91 -30.06
C ASP A 190 37.00 38.25 -29.33
N ASP A 191 36.80 38.24 -28.01
CA ASP A 191 37.45 39.22 -27.12
C ASP A 191 37.38 38.69 -25.68
N GLY A 192 38.60 38.42 -25.18
CA GLY A 192 38.86 37.86 -23.85
C GLY A 192 38.23 38.64 -22.70
N LEU A 193 37.15 38.16 -22.16
CA LEU A 193 36.73 38.51 -20.82
C LEU A 193 36.66 37.21 -19.96
N ARG A 194 37.45 37.24 -18.94
CA ARG A 194 37.70 36.22 -17.98
C ARG A 194 36.41 35.66 -17.40
N ASP A 195 36.29 34.38 -17.53
CA ASP A 195 35.45 33.46 -16.76
C ASP A 195 35.45 33.85 -15.28
N SER A 196 34.42 34.54 -14.84
CA SER A 196 34.04 34.59 -13.42
C SER A 196 32.89 33.65 -13.24
N GLY A 197 33.22 32.46 -12.76
CA GLY A 197 32.33 31.32 -12.50
C GLY A 197 30.98 31.70 -11.87
N ALA A 198 30.01 31.87 -12.72
CA ALA A 198 28.62 31.75 -12.36
C ALA A 198 28.17 30.34 -12.78
N GLN A 199 28.48 29.40 -11.93
CA GLN A 199 27.94 28.05 -12.05
C GLN A 199 26.43 28.08 -11.92
N ASP A 200 25.79 27.49 -12.91
CA ASP A 200 24.40 27.07 -12.94
C ASP A 200 23.84 26.69 -11.57
N LYS A 201 23.03 27.56 -11.00
CA LYS A 201 22.07 27.24 -9.97
C LYS A 201 20.71 27.78 -10.41
N VAL A 202 20.17 27.13 -11.41
CA VAL A 202 18.78 27.27 -11.77
C VAL A 202 18.17 25.92 -11.51
N ASP A 203 17.50 25.78 -10.37
CA ASP A 203 16.39 24.87 -10.21
C ASP A 203 15.95 24.89 -8.75
N ALA A 204 14.90 25.60 -8.47
CA ALA A 204 13.93 25.24 -7.44
C ALA A 204 12.78 26.24 -7.44
N ALA A 205 11.74 25.88 -8.11
CA ALA A 205 10.41 26.36 -7.78
C ALA A 205 9.50 25.15 -7.61
#